data_94d1c3bbd2f546ca462b77683adc61cc
#
_entry.id   94d1c3bbd2f546ca462b77683adc61cc
#
_cell.length_a   1.000
_cell.length_b   1.000
_cell.length_c   1.000
_cell.angle_alpha   90.00
_cell.angle_beta   90.00
_cell.angle_gamma   90.00
#
_symmetry.space_group_name_H-M   'P 1'
#
loop_
_entity.id
_entity.type
_entity.pdbx_description
1 polymer ?
#
loop_
_entity_poly.entity_id
_entity_poly.type
_entity_poly.pdbx_seq_one_letter_code
_entity_poly.pdbx_strand_id
1 'polypeptide(L)'
;MKKVAVIITVAVFMYSIYYDLKIGTLPIDQAATASSEMNGSTAPAQIHTMPYEEKKAKSGDTVISIAESIYHGSLPVPIDQLIKDFQELNNGVKPNEIQTNKEYKFPVYSRQDD
;
A
#
# COMPACT_ATOMS: atom_id res chain seq x y z
N MET A 1 28.56 17.22 33.53
CA MET A 1 27.53 17.59 32.59
C MET A 1 27.71 16.97 31.20
N LYS A 2 28.91 16.81 30.69
CA LYS A 2 29.16 16.20 29.38
C LYS A 2 28.69 14.72 29.31
N LYS A 3 28.77 13.97 30.39
CA LYS A 3 28.34 12.55 30.47
C LYS A 3 26.82 12.39 30.34
N VAL A 4 26.04 13.32 30.87
CA VAL A 4 24.59 13.32 30.79
C VAL A 4 24.12 13.59 29.36
N ALA A 5 24.76 14.52 28.67
CA ALA A 5 24.48 14.81 27.27
C ALA A 5 24.70 13.60 26.37
N VAL A 6 25.79 12.86 26.60
CA VAL A 6 26.06 11.62 25.85
C VAL A 6 24.99 10.55 26.09
N ILE A 7 24.54 10.37 27.33
CA ILE A 7 23.51 9.41 27.67
C ILE A 7 22.18 9.75 26.98
N ILE A 8 21.81 11.03 26.97
CA ILE A 8 20.59 11.51 26.30
C ILE A 8 20.69 11.26 24.78
N THR A 9 21.82 11.55 24.18
CA THR A 9 22.05 11.32 22.75
C THR A 9 21.89 9.84 22.39
N VAL A 10 22.53 8.97 23.17
CA VAL A 10 22.42 7.51 22.96
C VAL A 10 20.98 7.02 23.15
N ALA A 11 20.28 7.55 24.15
CA ALA A 11 18.86 7.18 24.37
C ALA A 11 17.97 7.60 23.20
N VAL A 12 18.18 8.79 22.65
CA VAL A 12 17.44 9.28 21.46
C VAL A 12 17.76 8.41 20.24
N PHE A 13 19.01 8.04 20.03
CA PHE A 13 19.40 7.16 18.94
C PHE A 13 18.78 5.76 19.09
N MET A 14 18.81 5.18 20.27
CA MET A 14 18.19 3.90 20.54
C MET A 14 16.67 3.95 20.36
N TYR A 15 16.04 5.05 20.77
CA TYR A 15 14.61 5.27 20.56
C TYR A 15 14.26 5.41 19.08
N SER A 16 15.07 6.12 18.31
CA SER A 16 14.91 6.29 16.88
C SER A 16 15.00 4.95 16.14
N ILE A 17 16.00 4.15 16.45
CA ILE A 17 16.19 2.81 15.86
C ILE A 17 15.04 1.87 16.26
N TYR A 18 14.62 1.91 17.52
CA TYR A 18 13.49 1.10 17.99
C TYR A 18 12.19 1.46 17.28
N TYR A 19 11.97 2.76 17.04
CA TYR A 19 10.79 3.25 16.32
C TYR A 19 10.82 2.86 14.85
N ASP A 20 11.99 2.94 14.23
CA ASP A 20 12.20 2.56 12.83
C ASP A 20 12.00 1.05 12.61
N LEU A 21 12.43 0.22 13.54
CA LEU A 21 12.20 -1.23 13.50
C LEU A 21 10.76 -1.65 13.80
N LYS A 22 10.03 -0.88 14.61
CA LYS A 22 8.63 -1.20 14.96
C LYS A 22 7.62 -0.71 13.93
N ILE A 23 7.90 0.40 13.28
CA ILE A 23 7.07 0.94 12.21
C ILE A 23 7.62 0.49 10.85
N GLY A 24 8.61 -0.39 10.92
CA GLY A 24 9.29 -1.10 9.86
C GLY A 24 8.71 -0.90 8.47
N THR A 25 9.14 0.16 7.83
CA THR A 25 9.17 0.22 6.38
C THR A 25 10.48 -0.37 5.89
N LEU A 26 10.80 -1.58 6.33
CA LEU A 26 11.70 -2.38 5.53
C LEU A 26 10.81 -3.06 4.48
N PRO A 27 10.88 -2.65 3.24
CA PRO A 27 10.57 -3.58 2.20
C PRO A 27 11.58 -4.71 2.39
N ILE A 28 11.11 -5.83 2.84
CA ILE A 28 11.83 -7.06 2.64
C ILE A 28 11.77 -7.29 1.14
N ASP A 29 12.63 -6.62 0.42
CA ASP A 29 13.05 -7.08 -0.87
C ASP A 29 13.79 -8.38 -0.61
N GLN A 30 13.02 -9.41 -0.48
CA GLN A 30 13.49 -10.71 -0.83
C GLN A 30 13.71 -10.69 -2.33
N ALA A 31 14.90 -10.38 -2.74
CA ALA A 31 15.41 -10.87 -3.98
C ALA A 31 15.32 -12.39 -3.91
N ALA A 32 14.15 -12.92 -4.17
CA ALA A 32 13.98 -14.32 -4.46
C ALA A 32 14.28 -14.49 -5.92
N THR A 33 15.50 -14.93 -6.16
CA THR A 33 15.84 -15.76 -7.29
C THR A 33 14.71 -16.72 -7.62
N ALA A 34 14.32 -16.68 -8.88
CA ALA A 34 13.43 -17.64 -9.50
C ALA A 34 13.66 -19.06 -9.03
N SER A 35 12.59 -19.76 -8.79
CA SER A 35 12.33 -21.10 -9.27
C SER A 35 10.94 -21.54 -8.84
N SER A 36 10.12 -21.63 -9.83
CA SER A 36 9.14 -22.69 -10.10
C SER A 36 8.79 -23.64 -8.96
N GLU A 37 7.51 -23.82 -8.93
CA GLU A 37 6.76 -25.05 -8.63
C GLU A 37 6.03 -25.11 -7.30
N MET A 38 4.77 -24.95 -7.52
CA MET A 38 3.70 -25.93 -7.22
C MET A 38 3.52 -26.37 -5.78
N ASN A 39 2.32 -26.19 -5.43
CA ASN A 39 1.51 -26.95 -4.48
C ASN A 39 1.54 -26.55 -3.02
N GLY A 40 0.40 -26.17 -2.66
CA GLY A 40 -0.15 -26.74 -1.45
C GLY A 40 -0.72 -25.78 -0.46
N SER A 41 -1.94 -25.38 -0.72
CA SER A 41 -3.01 -25.50 0.25
C SER A 41 -2.95 -24.67 1.54
N THR A 42 -3.89 -23.84 1.62
CA THR A 42 -4.85 -23.69 2.70
C THR A 42 -4.55 -22.65 3.77
N ALA A 43 -5.03 -21.46 3.50
CA ALA A 43 -5.90 -20.79 4.44
C ALA A 43 -6.93 -20.03 3.60
N PRO A 44 -8.23 -20.07 3.89
CA PRO A 44 -9.20 -19.28 3.16
C PRO A 44 -9.02 -17.82 3.57
N ALA A 45 -8.04 -17.15 2.98
CA ALA A 45 -8.14 -15.74 2.77
C ALA A 45 -9.38 -15.58 1.90
N GLN A 46 -10.36 -14.89 2.38
CA GLN A 46 -11.51 -14.46 1.60
C GLN A 46 -10.94 -13.80 0.36
N ILE A 47 -10.87 -14.59 -0.71
CA ILE A 47 -10.52 -14.07 -2.02
C ILE A 47 -11.72 -13.21 -2.42
N HIS A 48 -11.71 -11.96 -2.01
CA HIS A 48 -12.44 -10.96 -2.74
C HIS A 48 -11.76 -10.90 -4.11
N THR A 49 -12.26 -11.71 -5.00
CA THR A 49 -11.85 -11.76 -6.41
C THR A 49 -12.36 -10.52 -7.13
N MET A 50 -12.12 -9.35 -6.53
CA MET A 50 -12.35 -8.11 -7.22
C MET A 50 -11.19 -7.89 -8.19
N PRO A 51 -11.46 -7.75 -9.49
CA PRO A 51 -10.42 -7.42 -10.43
C PRO A 51 -9.78 -6.08 -10.06
N TYR A 52 -8.48 -6.00 -10.16
CA TYR A 52 -7.73 -4.80 -9.85
C TYR A 52 -6.68 -4.51 -10.92
N GLU A 53 -6.29 -3.25 -11.02
CA GLU A 53 -5.18 -2.79 -11.84
C GLU A 53 -4.13 -2.14 -10.95
N GLU A 54 -2.87 -2.50 -11.16
CA GLU A 54 -1.76 -1.89 -10.43
C GLU A 54 -1.30 -0.63 -11.12
N LYS A 55 -1.25 0.47 -10.38
CA LYS A 55 -0.77 1.77 -10.85
C LYS A 55 0.23 2.36 -9.87
N LYS A 56 1.27 2.93 -10.43
CA LYS A 56 2.28 3.66 -9.67
C LYS A 56 1.81 5.08 -9.40
N ALA A 57 1.79 5.49 -8.14
CA ALA A 57 1.48 6.85 -7.75
C ALA A 57 2.63 7.79 -8.10
N LYS A 58 2.33 8.87 -8.78
CA LYS A 58 3.26 9.96 -9.10
C LYS A 58 3.14 11.09 -8.09
N SER A 59 4.08 11.99 -8.10
CA SER A 59 4.01 13.19 -7.26
C SER A 59 2.76 14.01 -7.59
N GLY A 60 1.95 14.28 -6.57
CA GLY A 60 0.69 15.01 -6.69
C GLY A 60 -0.54 14.15 -7.03
N ASP A 61 -0.36 12.86 -7.26
CA ASP A 61 -1.48 11.96 -7.51
C ASP A 61 -2.25 11.65 -6.22
N THR A 62 -3.54 11.48 -6.39
CA THR A 62 -4.45 10.99 -5.36
C THR A 62 -5.08 9.67 -5.81
N VAL A 63 -5.62 8.91 -4.88
CA VAL A 63 -6.37 7.68 -5.21
C VAL A 63 -7.48 7.98 -6.21
N ILE A 64 -8.18 9.09 -6.04
CA ILE A 64 -9.27 9.51 -6.92
C ILE A 64 -8.75 9.84 -8.32
N SER A 65 -7.68 10.64 -8.43
CA SER A 65 -7.15 11.05 -9.74
C SER A 65 -6.59 9.87 -10.55
N ILE A 66 -5.97 8.92 -9.86
CA ILE A 66 -5.48 7.69 -10.51
C ILE A 66 -6.67 6.83 -10.97
N ALA A 67 -7.69 6.67 -10.14
CA ALA A 67 -8.88 5.92 -10.51
C ALA A 67 -9.62 6.58 -11.69
N GLU A 68 -9.78 7.89 -11.67
CA GLU A 68 -10.36 8.63 -12.80
C GLU A 68 -9.57 8.43 -14.11
N SER A 69 -8.26 8.31 -14.02
CA SER A 69 -7.42 8.03 -15.19
C SER A 69 -7.65 6.62 -15.75
N ILE A 70 -7.93 5.66 -14.90
CA ILE A 70 -8.28 4.28 -15.31
C ILE A 70 -9.65 4.25 -16.01
N TYR A 71 -10.60 5.04 -15.53
CA TYR A 71 -11.97 5.09 -16.06
C TYR A 71 -12.22 6.19 -17.10
N HIS A 72 -11.17 6.87 -17.55
CA HIS A 72 -11.27 7.97 -18.52
C HIS A 72 -12.22 9.11 -18.07
N GLY A 73 -12.19 9.44 -16.80
CA GLY A 73 -12.81 10.60 -16.21
C GLY A 73 -14.15 10.40 -15.52
N SER A 74 -14.76 9.22 -15.61
CA SER A 74 -16.03 8.95 -14.93
C SER A 74 -15.95 7.67 -14.09
N LEU A 75 -16.06 7.82 -12.79
CA LEU A 75 -16.09 6.69 -11.89
C LEU A 75 -17.44 5.95 -11.98
N PRO A 76 -17.43 4.62 -12.13
CA PRO A 76 -18.67 3.84 -12.21
C PRO A 76 -19.33 3.62 -10.84
N VAL A 77 -18.65 3.99 -9.76
CA VAL A 77 -19.11 3.83 -8.38
C VAL A 77 -18.91 5.12 -7.59
N PRO A 78 -19.64 5.31 -6.49
CA PRO A 78 -19.40 6.44 -5.59
C PRO A 78 -17.96 6.42 -5.02
N ILE A 79 -17.44 7.61 -4.73
CA ILE A 79 -16.07 7.78 -4.21
C ILE A 79 -15.88 7.00 -2.89
N ASP A 80 -16.87 6.98 -2.02
CA ASP A 80 -16.80 6.23 -0.75
C ASP A 80 -16.61 4.73 -0.97
N GLN A 81 -17.27 4.18 -1.98
CA GLN A 81 -17.10 2.78 -2.36
C GLN A 81 -15.70 2.52 -2.92
N LEU A 82 -15.23 3.39 -3.81
CA LEU A 82 -13.87 3.31 -4.36
C LEU A 82 -12.80 3.32 -3.27
N ILE A 83 -12.93 4.22 -2.30
CA ILE A 83 -11.99 4.33 -1.17
C ILE A 83 -11.98 3.07 -0.32
N LYS A 84 -13.15 2.52 -0.03
CA LYS A 84 -13.28 1.30 0.74
C LYS A 84 -12.63 0.11 0.03
N ASP A 85 -12.93 -0.07 -1.24
CA ASP A 85 -12.38 -1.15 -2.05
C ASP A 85 -10.86 -1.00 -2.24
N PHE A 86 -10.38 0.23 -2.42
CA PHE A 86 -8.95 0.54 -2.47
C PHE A 86 -8.24 0.15 -1.16
N GLN A 87 -8.80 0.49 -0.02
CA GLN A 87 -8.23 0.12 1.28
C GLN A 87 -8.18 -1.39 1.46
N GLU A 88 -9.23 -2.08 1.05
CA GLU A 88 -9.32 -3.54 1.14
C GLU A 88 -8.26 -4.22 0.27
N LEU A 89 -8.02 -3.74 -0.94
CA LEU A 89 -6.99 -4.23 -1.84
C LEU A 89 -5.55 -3.92 -1.39
N ASN A 90 -5.35 -2.87 -0.60
CA ASN A 90 -4.04 -2.37 -0.19
C ASN A 90 -3.79 -2.48 1.33
N ASN A 91 -4.33 -3.51 1.97
CA ASN A 91 -4.10 -3.79 3.39
C ASN A 91 -4.49 -2.64 4.35
N GLY A 92 -5.53 -1.89 4.01
CA GLY A 92 -6.04 -0.80 4.82
C GLY A 92 -5.32 0.53 4.66
N VAL A 93 -4.49 0.69 3.63
CA VAL A 93 -3.83 1.97 3.33
C VAL A 93 -4.88 3.03 3.02
N LYS A 94 -4.81 4.14 3.72
CA LYS A 94 -5.74 5.25 3.49
C LYS A 94 -5.36 6.06 2.24
N PRO A 95 -6.34 6.70 1.58
CA PRO A 95 -6.09 7.49 0.37
C PRO A 95 -5.10 8.64 0.57
N ASN A 96 -5.01 9.18 1.78
CA ASN A 96 -4.10 10.25 2.15
C ASN A 96 -2.70 9.76 2.57
N GLU A 97 -2.50 8.47 2.62
CA GLU A 97 -1.23 7.84 3.02
C GLU A 97 -0.48 7.23 1.84
N ILE A 98 -0.98 7.40 0.62
CA ILE A 98 -0.28 6.93 -0.58
C ILE A 98 1.05 7.67 -0.75
N GLN A 99 2.06 6.92 -1.15
CA GLN A 99 3.43 7.43 -1.32
C GLN A 99 3.77 7.54 -2.80
N THR A 100 4.49 8.60 -3.14
CA THR A 100 5.02 8.79 -4.50
C THR A 100 5.98 7.65 -4.88
N ASN A 101 5.90 7.22 -6.14
CA ASN A 101 6.70 6.13 -6.70
C ASN A 101 6.41 4.73 -6.15
N LYS A 102 5.36 4.57 -5.38
CA LYS A 102 4.88 3.28 -4.91
C LYS A 102 3.70 2.78 -5.74
N GLU A 103 3.65 1.49 -5.97
CA GLU A 103 2.55 0.84 -6.69
C GLU A 103 1.43 0.44 -5.74
N TYR A 104 0.21 0.67 -6.19
CA TYR A 104 -1.02 0.34 -5.47
C TYR A 104 -2.01 -0.37 -6.37
N LYS A 105 -2.85 -1.17 -5.77
CA LYS A 105 -3.94 -1.88 -6.45
C LYS A 105 -5.19 -1.01 -6.45
N PHE A 106 -5.73 -0.77 -7.62
CA PHE A 106 -6.96 -0.02 -7.81
C PHE A 106 -8.08 -0.96 -8.27
N PRO A 107 -9.24 -0.93 -7.65
CA PRO A 107 -10.34 -1.78 -8.06
C PRO A 107 -10.78 -1.46 -9.50
N VAL A 108 -11.05 -2.49 -10.27
CA VAL A 108 -11.59 -2.37 -11.62
C VAL A 108 -13.02 -2.86 -11.61
N TYR A 109 -13.96 -1.96 -11.84
CA TYR A 109 -15.38 -2.29 -11.93
C TYR A 109 -15.74 -2.58 -13.39
N SER A 110 -16.41 -3.69 -13.61
CA SER A 110 -16.97 -3.95 -14.94
C SER A 110 -18.04 -2.89 -15.22
N ARG A 111 -17.87 -2.14 -16.29
CA ARG A 111 -18.96 -1.33 -16.81
C ARG A 111 -20.11 -2.28 -17.16
N GLN A 112 -21.17 -2.20 -16.43
CA GLN A 112 -22.41 -2.76 -16.91
C GLN A 112 -22.90 -1.81 -18.01
N ASP A 113 -22.46 -2.09 -19.22
CA ASP A 113 -23.10 -1.53 -20.39
C ASP A 113 -24.47 -2.18 -20.49
N ASP A 114 -25.41 -1.47 -19.97
CA ASP A 114 -26.82 -1.80 -20.11
C ASP A 114 -27.39 -1.12 -21.35
#